data_dd33e4d48367511dfbf3bf4f97f36a3a
#
_entry.id   dd33e4d48367511dfbf3bf4f97f36a3a
#
_cell.length_a   1.000
_cell.length_b   1.000
_cell.length_c   1.000
_cell.angle_alpha   90.00
_cell.angle_beta   90.00
_cell.angle_gamma   90.00
#
_symmetry.space_group_name_H-M   'P 1'
#
loop_
_entity.id
_entity.type
_entity.pdbx_description
1 polymer ?
#
loop_
_entity_poly.entity_id
_entity_poly.type
_entity_poly.pdbx_seq_one_letter_code
_entity_poly.pdbx_strand_id
1 'polypeptide(L)'
;MKLLFTLCLLTLTVATKAQIKITGKVLDNKNKPLAGISIVLKDTYDGATTDSAGNFSFSTNEKGEQVLEVTSLGYRPYEQKININAANITINVILKELVTELKAVVISTGSFEASDKKKGAVLTDIDIVTTPSANGDVTSAFKSLPGAQQVGESEGLFVRGGTATESKIFIDGTQVNNFFYSGTPGIAQRGRFNPFLFKGTVFSTGGYSALYGQALSSALILESKDLPEKSEADLGISVVGIGGGLQHLAKDKKSSWGFSANYTNLVLAFNVIKQKQDYFKIPVIVDGDANFRFKIKGGGIIKLYSYFSKTNVGNRTNDIDSAGMKNAFTLQNINQYHNISWKQPLKNKWKINAGVSYSTNKDDIGNELQNANNIKQIITTPAFYAFKNFSLSTNANFLQNRIVLEKKLNGLSAVRFGTELSHSNEKSAYTLYDGTKFSETVKETMIAGFGESDIYITNSLAAKVGVRAEHSALLNKWNAAPRASLAYQISKYSSAGFAYGIFYQNP
;
A
#
# COMPACT_ATOMS: atom_id res chain seq x y z
N MET A 1 -47.36 -43.11 -13.00
CA MET A 1 -46.96 -41.87 -12.29
C MET A 1 -46.54 -42.11 -10.83
N LYS A 2 -47.15 -42.99 -10.07
CA LYS A 2 -46.70 -43.28 -8.68
C LYS A 2 -45.36 -44.03 -8.60
N LEU A 3 -45.02 -44.89 -9.57
CA LEU A 3 -43.76 -45.66 -9.58
C LEU A 3 -42.53 -44.79 -9.93
N LEU A 4 -42.69 -43.71 -10.74
CA LEU A 4 -41.62 -42.75 -11.05
C LEU A 4 -41.27 -41.83 -9.89
N PHE A 5 -42.28 -41.53 -9.05
CA PHE A 5 -42.09 -40.70 -7.84
C PHE A 5 -41.33 -41.45 -6.74
N THR A 6 -41.56 -42.78 -6.64
CA THR A 6 -40.85 -43.64 -5.66
C THR A 6 -39.41 -43.90 -6.08
N LEU A 7 -39.09 -43.93 -7.37
CA LEU A 7 -37.74 -44.10 -7.88
C LEU A 7 -36.91 -42.82 -7.73
N CYS A 8 -37.54 -41.64 -7.79
CA CYS A 8 -36.86 -40.36 -7.52
C CYS A 8 -36.55 -40.11 -6.03
N LEU A 9 -37.31 -40.72 -5.12
CA LEU A 9 -37.09 -40.60 -3.68
C LEU A 9 -35.95 -41.54 -3.19
N LEU A 10 -35.63 -42.60 -3.94
CA LEU A 10 -34.59 -43.58 -3.57
C LEU A 10 -33.17 -43.16 -4.03
N THR A 11 -33.05 -42.12 -4.86
CA THR A 11 -31.71 -41.65 -5.34
C THR A 11 -31.18 -40.48 -4.54
N LEU A 12 -31.89 -39.99 -3.51
CA LEU A 12 -31.38 -38.95 -2.59
C LEU A 12 -30.74 -39.55 -1.32
N THR A 13 -29.99 -40.64 -1.46
CA THR A 13 -28.99 -40.96 -0.45
C THR A 13 -27.80 -40.03 -0.66
N VAL A 14 -27.91 -38.81 -0.14
CA VAL A 14 -26.77 -37.92 0.07
C VAL A 14 -25.76 -38.72 0.90
N ALA A 15 -24.68 -39.13 0.28
CA ALA A 15 -23.52 -39.68 0.97
C ALA A 15 -23.01 -38.56 1.92
N THR A 16 -23.50 -38.53 3.13
CA THR A 16 -22.96 -37.71 4.20
C THR A 16 -21.55 -38.20 4.44
N LYS A 17 -20.56 -37.51 3.84
CA LYS A 17 -19.19 -37.73 4.20
C LYS A 17 -19.05 -37.35 5.67
N ALA A 18 -18.75 -38.31 6.52
CA ALA A 18 -18.50 -38.05 7.93
C ALA A 18 -17.31 -37.08 8.02
N GLN A 19 -17.56 -35.85 8.42
CA GLN A 19 -16.53 -34.87 8.70
C GLN A 19 -15.76 -35.30 9.96
N ILE A 20 -14.47 -35.24 9.89
CA ILE A 20 -13.59 -35.52 11.03
C ILE A 20 -13.47 -34.26 11.87
N LYS A 21 -13.77 -34.36 13.15
CA LYS A 21 -13.69 -33.24 14.08
C LYS A 21 -12.31 -33.17 14.74
N ILE A 22 -11.67 -32.03 14.63
CA ILE A 22 -10.40 -31.72 15.30
C ILE A 22 -10.70 -30.77 16.45
N THR A 23 -10.32 -31.17 17.66
CA THR A 23 -10.56 -30.41 18.89
C THR A 23 -9.27 -30.29 19.68
N GLY A 24 -9.20 -29.34 20.60
CA GLY A 24 -8.05 -29.22 21.47
C GLY A 24 -8.03 -27.98 22.31
N LYS A 25 -6.91 -27.77 22.96
CA LYS A 25 -6.69 -26.62 23.83
C LYS A 25 -5.30 -26.05 23.60
N VAL A 26 -5.22 -24.71 23.59
CA VAL A 26 -3.95 -23.98 23.47
C VAL A 26 -3.63 -23.30 24.78
N LEU A 27 -2.45 -23.58 25.31
CA LEU A 27 -1.94 -23.05 26.56
C LEU A 27 -0.59 -22.34 26.32
N ASP A 28 -0.21 -21.46 27.22
CA ASP A 28 1.17 -20.96 27.28
C ASP A 28 2.09 -21.91 28.08
N ASN A 29 3.38 -21.56 28.16
CA ASN A 29 4.37 -22.32 28.93
C ASN A 29 4.16 -22.31 30.45
N LYS A 30 3.18 -21.56 30.95
CA LYS A 30 2.75 -21.49 32.36
C LYS A 30 1.38 -22.15 32.58
N ASN A 31 0.92 -22.96 31.58
CA ASN A 31 -0.38 -23.61 31.56
C ASN A 31 -1.59 -22.65 31.60
N LYS A 32 -1.42 -21.38 31.23
CA LYS A 32 -2.50 -20.43 31.13
C LYS A 32 -3.19 -20.57 29.77
N PRO A 33 -4.55 -20.62 29.69
CA PRO A 33 -5.26 -20.72 28.44
C PRO A 33 -5.07 -19.47 27.58
N LEU A 34 -4.92 -19.67 26.28
CA LEU A 34 -4.70 -18.61 25.29
C LEU A 34 -5.93 -18.46 24.40
N ALA A 35 -6.61 -17.33 24.50
CA ALA A 35 -7.74 -16.97 23.67
C ALA A 35 -7.28 -16.25 22.38
N GLY A 36 -8.07 -16.37 21.29
CA GLY A 36 -7.81 -15.66 20.04
C GLY A 36 -6.62 -16.21 19.23
N ILE A 37 -6.22 -17.46 19.48
CA ILE A 37 -5.15 -18.13 18.73
C ILE A 37 -5.74 -18.73 17.46
N SER A 38 -5.09 -18.52 16.32
CA SER A 38 -5.48 -19.12 15.04
C SER A 38 -4.90 -20.52 14.90
N ILE A 39 -5.76 -21.48 14.60
CA ILE A 39 -5.42 -22.89 14.33
C ILE A 39 -5.95 -23.21 12.93
N VAL A 40 -5.09 -23.65 12.02
CA VAL A 40 -5.47 -24.00 10.65
C VAL A 40 -4.77 -25.27 10.19
N LEU A 41 -5.41 -26.02 9.31
CA LEU A 41 -4.70 -27.03 8.51
C LEU A 41 -3.99 -26.32 7.36
N LYS A 42 -2.69 -26.47 7.30
CA LYS A 42 -1.83 -25.81 6.31
C LYS A 42 -2.31 -26.11 4.89
N ASP A 43 -2.33 -25.09 4.05
CA ASP A 43 -2.80 -25.15 2.66
C ASP A 43 -4.31 -25.47 2.49
N THR A 44 -5.12 -25.33 3.55
CA THR A 44 -6.59 -25.48 3.51
C THR A 44 -7.28 -24.27 4.12
N TYR A 45 -8.63 -24.23 4.02
CA TYR A 45 -9.46 -23.25 4.72
C TYR A 45 -10.02 -23.77 6.04
N ASP A 46 -9.66 -25.01 6.43
CA ASP A 46 -10.18 -25.64 7.62
C ASP A 46 -9.40 -25.19 8.86
N GLY A 47 -10.10 -24.57 9.81
CA GLY A 47 -9.47 -24.04 11.02
C GLY A 47 -10.46 -23.46 12.00
N ALA A 48 -9.96 -22.97 13.12
CA ALA A 48 -10.71 -22.29 14.16
C ALA A 48 -9.84 -21.29 14.91
N THR A 49 -10.51 -20.45 15.73
CA THR A 49 -9.86 -19.57 16.71
C THR A 49 -10.20 -20.06 18.11
N THR A 50 -9.25 -20.01 19.05
CA THR A 50 -9.52 -20.43 20.45
C THR A 50 -10.50 -19.48 21.15
N ASP A 51 -11.36 -20.08 21.98
CA ASP A 51 -12.24 -19.35 22.90
C ASP A 51 -11.50 -18.77 24.12
N SER A 52 -12.23 -18.13 25.05
CA SER A 52 -11.66 -17.53 26.27
C SER A 52 -11.01 -18.56 27.21
N ALA A 53 -11.37 -19.84 27.10
CA ALA A 53 -10.78 -20.94 27.88
C ALA A 53 -9.66 -21.65 27.11
N GLY A 54 -9.27 -21.14 25.94
CA GLY A 54 -8.21 -21.68 25.09
C GLY A 54 -8.63 -22.89 24.26
N ASN A 55 -9.92 -23.27 24.22
CA ASN A 55 -10.39 -24.42 23.47
C ASN A 55 -10.64 -24.05 22.01
N PHE A 56 -10.43 -25.00 21.11
CA PHE A 56 -10.79 -24.89 19.70
C PHE A 56 -11.47 -26.14 19.19
N SER A 57 -12.29 -25.98 18.15
CA SER A 57 -12.98 -27.09 17.49
C SER A 57 -13.34 -26.69 16.06
N PHE A 58 -12.95 -27.51 15.10
CA PHE A 58 -13.37 -27.40 13.71
C PHE A 58 -13.51 -28.77 13.05
N SER A 59 -14.17 -28.83 11.91
CA SER A 59 -14.38 -30.04 11.12
C SER A 59 -13.62 -29.94 9.81
N THR A 60 -13.10 -31.06 9.32
CA THR A 60 -12.40 -31.16 8.05
C THR A 60 -12.85 -32.39 7.24
N ASN A 61 -12.72 -32.28 5.93
CA ASN A 61 -12.87 -33.40 4.99
C ASN A 61 -11.53 -33.94 4.52
N GLU A 62 -10.41 -33.34 4.95
CA GLU A 62 -9.06 -33.74 4.59
C GLU A 62 -8.73 -35.12 5.20
N LYS A 63 -7.86 -35.86 4.54
CA LYS A 63 -7.41 -37.19 4.95
C LYS A 63 -5.90 -37.37 4.79
N GLY A 64 -5.34 -38.32 5.51
CA GLY A 64 -3.92 -38.61 5.46
C GLY A 64 -3.07 -37.68 6.32
N GLU A 65 -1.81 -37.53 5.96
CA GLU A 65 -0.87 -36.66 6.69
C GLU A 65 -1.11 -35.20 6.35
N GLN A 66 -1.45 -34.41 7.35
CA GLN A 66 -1.66 -32.97 7.26
C GLN A 66 -0.80 -32.24 8.29
N VAL A 67 -0.56 -30.95 8.10
CA VAL A 67 0.17 -30.11 9.05
C VAL A 67 -0.82 -29.16 9.73
N LEU A 68 -0.95 -29.29 11.05
CA LEU A 68 -1.65 -28.32 11.87
C LEU A 68 -0.71 -27.16 12.18
N GLU A 69 -1.08 -25.97 11.77
CA GLU A 69 -0.35 -24.73 12.06
C GLU A 69 -1.11 -23.92 13.10
N VAL A 70 -0.40 -23.48 14.15
CA VAL A 70 -0.95 -22.66 15.23
C VAL A 70 -0.15 -21.38 15.33
N THR A 71 -0.80 -20.24 15.10
CA THR A 71 -0.16 -18.93 15.04
C THR A 71 -0.84 -17.91 15.94
N SER A 72 -0.03 -17.07 16.55
CA SER A 72 -0.49 -15.95 17.35
C SER A 72 0.56 -14.86 17.49
N LEU A 73 0.12 -13.64 17.69
CA LEU A 73 1.00 -12.51 17.95
C LEU A 73 1.71 -12.70 19.31
N GLY A 74 3.04 -12.64 19.32
CA GLY A 74 3.83 -12.79 20.55
C GLY A 74 4.21 -14.24 20.92
N TYR A 75 3.81 -15.21 20.12
CA TYR A 75 4.17 -16.62 20.28
C TYR A 75 4.95 -17.15 19.08
N ARG A 76 5.81 -18.14 19.28
CA ARG A 76 6.47 -18.83 18.17
C ARG A 76 5.44 -19.65 17.41
N PRO A 77 5.40 -19.58 16.07
CA PRO A 77 4.56 -20.46 15.28
C PRO A 77 4.83 -21.93 15.66
N TYR A 78 3.76 -22.69 15.82
CA TYR A 78 3.83 -24.12 16.13
C TYR A 78 3.26 -24.91 14.96
N GLU A 79 4.00 -25.88 14.46
CA GLU A 79 3.56 -26.80 13.41
C GLU A 79 3.63 -28.22 13.94
N GLN A 80 2.59 -29.00 13.68
CA GLN A 80 2.53 -30.43 14.03
C GLN A 80 1.95 -31.22 12.87
N LYS A 81 2.66 -32.27 12.46
CA LYS A 81 2.11 -33.26 11.54
C LYS A 81 1.06 -34.09 12.27
N ILE A 82 -0.10 -34.22 11.68
CA ILE A 82 -1.21 -35.05 12.19
C ILE A 82 -1.68 -35.96 11.07
N ASN A 83 -2.07 -37.17 11.43
CA ASN A 83 -2.62 -38.14 10.48
C ASN A 83 -4.14 -38.20 10.67
N ILE A 84 -4.89 -37.78 9.66
CA ILE A 84 -6.35 -37.68 9.70
C ILE A 84 -6.95 -38.98 9.14
N ASN A 85 -7.23 -39.93 10.07
CA ASN A 85 -7.79 -41.24 9.77
C ASN A 85 -9.17 -41.37 10.38
N ALA A 86 -10.23 -41.10 9.69
CA ALA A 86 -11.66 -41.40 10.02
C ALA A 86 -12.13 -41.31 11.51
N ALA A 87 -11.30 -40.85 12.45
CA ALA A 87 -11.61 -40.68 13.88
C ALA A 87 -11.38 -39.23 14.30
N ASN A 88 -12.17 -38.77 15.27
CA ASN A 88 -11.97 -37.42 15.86
C ASN A 88 -10.58 -37.34 16.53
N ILE A 89 -9.95 -36.16 16.36
CA ILE A 89 -8.59 -35.94 16.83
C ILE A 89 -8.63 -34.88 17.94
N THR A 90 -7.94 -35.12 19.04
CA THR A 90 -7.77 -34.14 20.11
C THR A 90 -6.29 -33.79 20.24
N ILE A 91 -5.96 -32.49 20.14
CA ILE A 91 -4.59 -31.97 20.14
C ILE A 91 -4.49 -30.83 21.14
N ASN A 92 -3.61 -30.98 22.13
CA ASN A 92 -3.27 -29.91 23.05
C ASN A 92 -1.93 -29.30 22.65
N VAL A 93 -1.93 -27.98 22.51
CA VAL A 93 -0.76 -27.22 22.05
C VAL A 93 -0.26 -26.32 23.16
N ILE A 94 1.04 -26.35 23.41
CA ILE A 94 1.70 -25.41 24.31
C ILE A 94 2.51 -24.45 23.45
N LEU A 95 2.06 -23.20 23.36
CA LEU A 95 2.80 -22.16 22.66
C LEU A 95 3.89 -21.59 23.56
N LYS A 96 5.08 -21.51 23.02
CA LYS A 96 6.19 -20.83 23.67
C LYS A 96 6.10 -19.34 23.32
N GLU A 97 6.05 -18.48 24.33
CA GLU A 97 6.19 -17.04 24.10
C GLU A 97 7.43 -16.82 23.21
N LEU A 98 7.29 -15.97 22.22
CA LEU A 98 8.42 -15.45 21.50
C LEU A 98 9.20 -14.62 22.55
N VAL A 99 10.12 -15.27 23.28
CA VAL A 99 11.06 -14.54 24.12
C VAL A 99 11.92 -13.73 23.17
N THR A 100 11.40 -12.57 22.83
CA THR A 100 12.20 -11.54 22.18
C THR A 100 13.18 -11.11 23.26
N GLU A 101 14.47 -11.30 23.02
CA GLU A 101 15.53 -10.68 23.78
C GLU A 101 15.09 -9.28 24.18
N LEU A 102 15.22 -8.98 25.47
CA LEU A 102 14.90 -7.74 26.17
C LEU A 102 14.30 -6.66 25.28
N LYS A 103 13.00 -6.41 25.45
CA LYS A 103 12.24 -5.42 24.69
C LYS A 103 12.93 -4.06 24.79
N ALA A 104 13.87 -3.81 23.89
CA ALA A 104 14.44 -2.49 23.75
C ALA A 104 13.34 -1.51 23.33
N VAL A 105 13.36 -0.32 23.85
CA VAL A 105 12.48 0.78 23.43
C VAL A 105 12.68 0.98 21.93
N VAL A 106 11.63 0.85 21.19
CA VAL A 106 11.64 1.26 19.79
C VAL A 106 11.26 2.73 19.77
N ILE A 107 12.08 3.54 19.12
CA ILE A 107 11.80 4.97 18.93
C ILE A 107 10.56 5.07 18.03
N SER A 108 9.41 5.32 18.64
CA SER A 108 8.11 5.22 17.95
C SER A 108 7.46 6.56 17.62
N THR A 109 8.12 7.67 17.90
CA THR A 109 7.62 8.98 17.50
C THR A 109 8.04 9.28 16.08
N GLY A 110 7.24 8.78 15.17
CA GLY A 110 7.15 9.32 13.82
C GLY A 110 8.12 8.79 12.77
N SER A 111 9.04 7.86 13.02
CA SER A 111 9.85 7.36 11.92
C SER A 111 10.19 5.89 12.05
N PHE A 112 9.73 5.14 11.08
CA PHE A 112 10.07 3.73 10.97
C PHE A 112 10.58 3.42 9.58
N GLU A 113 11.73 2.77 9.51
CA GLU A 113 12.03 1.95 8.36
C GLU A 113 11.17 0.70 8.41
N ALA A 114 10.77 0.21 7.25
CA ALA A 114 10.02 -1.04 7.09
C ALA A 114 10.76 -2.28 7.63
N SER A 115 12.01 -2.15 8.03
CA SER A 115 12.81 -3.17 8.73
C SER A 115 12.53 -3.26 10.23
N ASP A 116 11.97 -2.21 10.86
CA ASP A 116 11.56 -2.24 12.27
C ASP A 116 10.14 -2.79 12.40
N LYS A 117 10.01 -4.08 12.17
CA LYS A 117 8.76 -4.86 12.13
C LYS A 117 7.89 -4.80 13.38
N LYS A 118 8.17 -3.98 14.36
CA LYS A 118 7.54 -4.16 15.68
C LYS A 118 6.69 -3.03 16.25
N LYS A 119 6.71 -1.78 15.79
CA LYS A 119 5.96 -0.71 16.49
C LYS A 119 5.68 0.60 15.72
N GLY A 120 5.38 0.57 14.43
CA GLY A 120 4.63 1.66 13.80
C GLY A 120 3.20 1.20 13.57
N ALA A 121 2.35 2.02 13.04
CA ALA A 121 1.14 1.54 12.41
C ALA A 121 1.55 0.74 11.16
N VAL A 122 2.01 -0.49 11.37
CA VAL A 122 2.33 -1.41 10.30
C VAL A 122 1.04 -2.16 10.00
N LEU A 123 0.42 -1.83 8.87
CA LEU A 123 -0.69 -2.58 8.35
C LEU A 123 -0.16 -3.64 7.37
N THR A 124 -0.58 -4.86 7.58
CA THR A 124 -0.37 -5.94 6.60
C THR A 124 -1.35 -5.79 5.44
N ASP A 125 -1.13 -6.52 4.35
CA ASP A 125 -2.07 -6.60 3.24
C ASP A 125 -3.48 -7.03 3.69
N ILE A 126 -3.57 -8.00 4.60
CA ILE A 126 -4.85 -8.45 5.18
C ILE A 126 -5.51 -7.34 6.01
N ASP A 127 -4.75 -6.64 6.85
CA ASP A 127 -5.29 -5.52 7.63
C ASP A 127 -5.91 -4.45 6.72
N ILE A 128 -5.25 -4.15 5.58
CA ILE A 128 -5.73 -3.15 4.62
C ILE A 128 -7.06 -3.61 3.99
N VAL A 129 -7.15 -4.85 3.51
CA VAL A 129 -8.35 -5.33 2.81
C VAL A 129 -9.51 -5.63 3.75
N THR A 130 -9.24 -5.89 5.04
CA THR A 130 -10.27 -6.13 6.06
C THR A 130 -10.65 -4.89 6.84
N THR A 131 -9.93 -3.75 6.67
CA THR A 131 -10.31 -2.49 7.30
C THR A 131 -11.63 -1.99 6.71
N PRO A 132 -12.70 -1.81 7.52
CA PRO A 132 -13.95 -1.23 7.05
C PRO A 132 -13.71 0.14 6.39
N SER A 133 -14.44 0.45 5.34
CA SER A 133 -14.31 1.70 4.56
C SER A 133 -13.01 1.90 3.78
N ALA A 134 -12.01 1.05 3.89
CA ALA A 134 -10.78 1.15 3.11
C ALA A 134 -10.96 0.70 1.65
N ASN A 135 -11.97 -0.11 1.35
CA ASN A 135 -12.24 -0.64 0.00
C ASN A 135 -11.00 -1.32 -0.64
N GLY A 136 -10.16 -1.95 0.18
CA GLY A 136 -8.90 -2.53 -0.28
C GLY A 136 -7.89 -1.51 -0.83
N ASP A 137 -7.97 -0.26 -0.41
CA ASP A 137 -7.00 0.78 -0.76
C ASP A 137 -6.03 1.03 0.39
N VAL A 138 -4.73 1.04 0.06
CA VAL A 138 -3.64 1.21 1.05
C VAL A 138 -3.81 2.51 1.82
N THR A 139 -4.02 3.62 1.13
CA THR A 139 -4.09 4.94 1.77
C THR A 139 -5.39 5.13 2.55
N SER A 140 -6.49 4.57 2.07
CA SER A 140 -7.77 4.62 2.76
C SER A 140 -7.77 3.86 4.08
N ALA A 141 -7.01 2.75 4.18
CA ALA A 141 -6.83 2.05 5.44
C ALA A 141 -6.16 2.94 6.50
N PHE A 142 -5.23 3.81 6.09
CA PHE A 142 -4.54 4.74 7.00
C PHE A 142 -5.41 5.93 7.43
N LYS A 143 -6.46 6.27 6.69
CA LYS A 143 -7.40 7.34 7.07
C LYS A 143 -8.15 7.06 8.38
N SER A 144 -8.21 5.80 8.81
CA SER A 144 -8.79 5.38 10.10
C SER A 144 -7.84 5.59 11.28
N LEU A 145 -6.56 5.90 11.05
CA LEU A 145 -5.57 6.06 12.12
C LEU A 145 -5.56 7.48 12.68
N PRO A 146 -5.17 7.64 13.97
CA PRO A 146 -5.08 8.94 14.61
C PRO A 146 -4.17 9.91 13.83
N GLY A 147 -4.69 11.11 13.56
CA GLY A 147 -3.98 12.16 12.85
C GLY A 147 -4.12 12.12 11.33
N ALA A 148 -4.67 11.07 10.76
CA ALA A 148 -5.07 11.02 9.35
C ALA A 148 -6.57 11.30 9.22
N GLN A 149 -6.98 11.87 8.10
CA GLN A 149 -8.39 12.22 7.87
C GLN A 149 -8.75 12.19 6.39
N GLN A 150 -10.03 12.05 6.11
CA GLN A 150 -10.62 12.32 4.80
C GLN A 150 -11.05 13.80 4.76
N VAL A 151 -10.75 14.49 3.67
CA VAL A 151 -11.16 15.86 3.45
C VAL A 151 -12.11 15.91 2.25
N GLY A 152 -13.40 15.92 2.53
CA GLY A 152 -14.47 15.88 1.52
C GLY A 152 -14.25 14.71 0.54
N GLU A 153 -14.46 14.98 -0.74
CA GLU A 153 -14.19 14.06 -1.86
C GLU A 153 -12.80 14.29 -2.48
N SER A 154 -11.84 14.80 -1.70
CA SER A 154 -10.46 15.00 -2.16
C SER A 154 -9.65 13.73 -2.06
N GLU A 155 -8.89 13.44 -3.11
CA GLU A 155 -7.94 12.31 -3.11
C GLU A 155 -6.71 12.61 -2.25
N GLY A 156 -6.06 11.54 -1.77
CA GLY A 156 -4.81 11.66 -1.04
C GLY A 156 -4.92 11.37 0.44
N LEU A 157 -3.79 11.53 1.11
CA LEU A 157 -3.63 11.28 2.53
C LEU A 157 -3.39 12.62 3.24
N PHE A 158 -4.42 13.10 3.94
CA PHE A 158 -4.39 14.33 4.72
C PHE A 158 -4.02 14.01 6.15
N VAL A 159 -2.96 14.61 6.65
CA VAL A 159 -2.41 14.27 7.96
C VAL A 159 -2.14 15.52 8.78
N ARG A 160 -2.69 15.57 10.00
CA ARG A 160 -2.49 16.65 10.97
C ARG A 160 -2.73 18.06 10.39
N GLY A 161 -3.75 18.20 9.56
CA GLY A 161 -4.10 19.47 8.93
C GLY A 161 -3.28 19.81 7.68
N GLY A 162 -2.32 18.98 7.29
CA GLY A 162 -1.57 19.15 6.04
C GLY A 162 -2.36 18.67 4.82
N THR A 163 -1.96 19.14 3.65
CA THR A 163 -2.56 18.77 2.36
C THR A 163 -2.05 17.40 1.88
N ALA A 164 -2.75 16.81 0.91
CA ALA A 164 -2.34 15.54 0.32
C ALA A 164 -0.95 15.63 -0.36
N THR A 165 -0.58 16.77 -0.92
CA THR A 165 0.72 17.00 -1.55
C THR A 165 1.89 17.02 -0.57
N GLU A 166 1.62 17.30 0.71
CA GLU A 166 2.59 17.29 1.80
C GLU A 166 2.89 15.87 2.32
N SER A 167 2.10 14.89 1.91
CA SER A 167 2.31 13.48 2.19
C SER A 167 3.04 12.81 1.04
N LYS A 168 4.16 12.15 1.30
CA LYS A 168 4.94 11.44 0.26
C LYS A 168 4.87 9.93 0.48
N ILE A 169 4.84 9.22 -0.64
CA ILE A 169 4.73 7.76 -0.65
C ILE A 169 5.98 7.17 -1.31
N PHE A 170 6.55 6.16 -0.64
CA PHE A 170 7.77 5.49 -1.08
C PHE A 170 7.53 4.00 -1.25
N ILE A 171 8.00 3.43 -2.34
CA ILE A 171 8.02 1.97 -2.57
C ILE A 171 9.47 1.51 -2.62
N ASP A 172 9.82 0.54 -1.77
CA ASP A 172 11.18 -0.03 -1.63
C ASP A 172 12.28 1.03 -1.49
N GLY A 173 11.93 2.18 -0.89
CA GLY A 173 12.85 3.27 -0.57
C GLY A 173 12.90 4.41 -1.59
N THR A 174 12.26 4.31 -2.74
CA THR A 174 12.15 5.40 -3.72
C THR A 174 10.74 5.99 -3.75
N GLN A 175 10.65 7.29 -4.07
CA GLN A 175 9.38 8.01 -4.11
C GLN A 175 8.54 7.57 -5.31
N VAL A 176 7.23 7.54 -5.11
CA VAL A 176 6.22 7.34 -6.16
C VAL A 176 5.54 8.67 -6.43
N ASN A 177 5.63 9.15 -7.65
CA ASN A 177 4.80 10.24 -8.12
C ASN A 177 3.46 9.69 -8.64
N ASN A 178 2.38 10.49 -8.46
CA ASN A 178 1.04 10.14 -8.95
C ASN A 178 0.58 8.75 -8.44
N PHE A 179 0.60 8.58 -7.12
CA PHE A 179 0.18 7.32 -6.46
C PHE A 179 -1.28 6.97 -6.73
N PHE A 180 -2.14 7.98 -6.88
CA PHE A 180 -3.58 7.82 -7.11
C PHE A 180 -3.92 7.79 -8.58
N TYR A 181 -5.05 7.18 -8.93
CA TYR A 181 -5.61 7.34 -10.27
C TYR A 181 -5.99 8.79 -10.50
N SER A 182 -5.76 9.30 -11.70
CA SER A 182 -6.32 10.58 -12.11
C SER A 182 -7.82 10.42 -12.33
N GLY A 183 -8.61 11.36 -11.84
CA GLY A 183 -10.06 11.30 -11.86
C GLY A 183 -10.72 12.65 -12.17
N THR A 184 -12.02 12.68 -12.08
CA THR A 184 -12.81 13.91 -12.29
C THR A 184 -12.84 14.75 -11.02
N PRO A 185 -12.88 16.08 -11.12
CA PRO A 185 -13.00 16.95 -9.94
C PRO A 185 -14.17 16.56 -9.04
N GLY A 186 -13.93 16.59 -7.72
CA GLY A 186 -14.95 16.27 -6.73
C GLY A 186 -15.25 14.79 -6.54
N ILE A 187 -14.42 13.89 -7.09
CA ILE A 187 -14.51 12.45 -6.90
C ILE A 187 -13.17 11.91 -6.45
N ALA A 188 -13.10 11.48 -5.19
CA ALA A 188 -11.88 10.88 -4.65
C ALA A 188 -11.50 9.60 -5.40
N GLN A 189 -10.23 9.50 -5.74
CA GLN A 189 -9.67 8.35 -6.42
C GLN A 189 -8.92 7.45 -5.45
N ARG A 190 -8.86 6.15 -5.77
CA ARG A 190 -8.08 5.17 -5.03
C ARG A 190 -6.61 5.14 -5.49
N GLY A 191 -5.76 4.54 -4.66
CA GLY A 191 -4.39 4.23 -5.05
C GLY A 191 -4.31 3.21 -6.18
N ARG A 192 -3.28 3.33 -7.01
CA ARG A 192 -3.04 2.46 -8.19
C ARG A 192 -2.53 1.07 -7.82
N PHE A 193 -1.90 0.94 -6.65
CA PHE A 193 -1.14 -0.26 -6.30
C PHE A 193 -1.95 -1.24 -5.47
N ASN A 194 -1.92 -2.51 -5.86
CA ASN A 194 -2.59 -3.58 -5.12
C ASN A 194 -1.94 -3.76 -3.74
N PRO A 195 -2.72 -3.78 -2.62
CA PRO A 195 -2.19 -4.02 -1.28
C PRO A 195 -1.37 -5.31 -1.15
N PHE A 196 -1.76 -6.37 -1.85
CA PHE A 196 -1.06 -7.65 -1.83
C PHE A 196 0.35 -7.62 -2.43
N LEU A 197 0.75 -6.53 -3.07
CA LEU A 197 2.12 -6.30 -3.50
C LEU A 197 3.06 -6.10 -2.29
N PHE A 198 2.55 -5.61 -1.16
CA PHE A 198 3.34 -5.17 -0.01
C PHE A 198 3.33 -6.21 1.11
N LYS A 199 4.47 -6.40 1.77
CA LYS A 199 4.63 -7.22 2.99
C LYS A 199 4.51 -6.41 4.27
N GLY A 200 4.56 -5.07 4.15
CA GLY A 200 4.44 -4.15 5.25
C GLY A 200 4.28 -2.71 4.75
N THR A 201 3.47 -1.97 5.46
CA THR A 201 3.24 -0.55 5.22
C THR A 201 3.52 0.20 6.52
N VAL A 202 4.45 1.15 6.47
CA VAL A 202 4.79 1.99 7.61
C VAL A 202 4.31 3.40 7.35
N PHE A 203 3.51 3.91 8.28
CA PHE A 203 2.96 5.24 8.20
C PHE A 203 3.51 6.12 9.31
N SER A 204 4.16 7.22 8.94
CA SER A 204 4.71 8.20 9.85
C SER A 204 4.00 9.53 9.72
N THR A 205 3.39 10.01 10.81
CA THR A 205 2.62 11.26 10.87
C THR A 205 3.45 12.46 11.37
N GLY A 206 4.74 12.46 11.16
CA GLY A 206 5.69 13.50 11.58
C GLY A 206 6.89 12.93 12.32
N GLY A 207 7.97 13.70 12.42
CA GLY A 207 9.23 13.23 13.02
C GLY A 207 9.87 12.06 12.26
N TYR A 208 9.55 11.88 10.98
CA TYR A 208 10.06 10.78 10.17
C TYR A 208 11.57 10.89 9.92
N SER A 209 12.18 9.77 9.56
CA SER A 209 13.62 9.58 9.38
C SER A 209 14.24 10.60 8.42
N ALA A 210 15.48 11.02 8.69
CA ALA A 210 16.27 11.86 7.80
C ALA A 210 16.53 11.22 6.41
N LEU A 211 16.29 9.91 6.29
CA LEU A 211 16.35 9.18 5.04
C LEU A 211 15.29 9.62 4.02
N TYR A 212 14.22 10.28 4.46
CA TYR A 212 13.11 10.72 3.61
C TYR A 212 13.01 12.24 3.61
N GLY A 213 12.80 12.83 2.44
CA GLY A 213 12.67 14.26 2.22
C GLY A 213 11.38 14.64 1.52
N GLN A 214 11.21 15.94 1.29
CA GLN A 214 10.12 16.52 0.49
C GLN A 214 8.70 16.21 1.00
N ALA A 215 8.55 15.86 2.28
CA ALA A 215 7.27 15.67 2.95
C ALA A 215 7.16 16.65 4.12
N LEU A 216 6.03 17.30 4.32
CA LEU A 216 5.78 18.21 5.44
C LEU A 216 4.91 17.54 6.51
N SER A 217 3.89 16.78 6.10
CA SER A 217 2.91 16.21 7.02
C SER A 217 3.15 14.73 7.30
N SER A 218 3.41 13.90 6.30
CA SER A 218 3.60 12.47 6.50
C SER A 218 4.46 11.78 5.46
N ALA A 219 5.00 10.61 5.83
CA ALA A 219 5.65 9.69 4.92
C ALA A 219 5.00 8.30 5.04
N LEU A 220 4.55 7.76 3.92
CA LEU A 220 4.05 6.40 3.79
C LEU A 220 5.11 5.54 3.09
N ILE A 221 5.61 4.53 3.79
CA ILE A 221 6.69 3.67 3.31
C ILE A 221 6.13 2.28 3.08
N LEU A 222 6.17 1.85 1.83
CA LEU A 222 5.66 0.56 1.36
C LEU A 222 6.84 -0.35 1.02
N GLU A 223 6.89 -1.52 1.65
CA GLU A 223 7.89 -2.53 1.32
C GLU A 223 7.24 -3.66 0.53
N SER A 224 7.67 -3.87 -0.72
CA SER A 224 7.16 -4.95 -1.55
C SER A 224 7.58 -6.32 -1.02
N LYS A 225 6.76 -7.35 -1.27
CA LYS A 225 7.08 -8.75 -0.90
C LYS A 225 8.40 -9.19 -1.53
N ASP A 226 9.14 -10.06 -0.84
CA ASP A 226 10.42 -10.58 -1.34
C ASP A 226 10.20 -11.67 -2.40
N LEU A 227 9.82 -12.86 -2.00
CA LEU A 227 9.42 -13.94 -2.91
C LEU A 227 8.02 -14.41 -2.48
N PRO A 228 7.17 -14.86 -3.41
CA PRO A 228 5.93 -15.53 -3.05
C PRO A 228 6.21 -16.86 -2.38
N GLU A 229 5.26 -17.37 -1.62
CA GLU A 229 5.37 -18.67 -0.96
C GLU A 229 5.21 -19.83 -1.95
N LYS A 230 4.32 -19.63 -2.94
CA LYS A 230 4.00 -20.60 -4.00
C LYS A 230 3.73 -19.89 -5.33
N SER A 231 3.70 -20.67 -6.40
CA SER A 231 3.16 -20.22 -7.67
C SER A 231 1.65 -20.25 -7.59
N GLU A 232 1.00 -19.20 -8.11
CA GLU A 232 -0.44 -19.04 -8.08
C GLU A 232 -0.94 -18.31 -9.32
N ALA A 233 -2.20 -18.52 -9.65
CA ALA A 233 -2.92 -17.78 -10.69
C ALA A 233 -4.29 -17.43 -10.15
N ASP A 234 -4.75 -16.23 -10.46
CA ASP A 234 -6.07 -15.76 -10.08
C ASP A 234 -6.80 -15.17 -11.30
N LEU A 235 -8.10 -15.29 -11.29
CA LEU A 235 -9.00 -14.67 -12.26
C LEU A 235 -10.24 -14.17 -11.52
N GLY A 236 -10.52 -12.88 -11.68
CA GLY A 236 -11.69 -12.21 -11.10
C GLY A 236 -12.61 -11.66 -12.18
N ILE A 237 -13.89 -11.92 -12.07
CA ILE A 237 -14.93 -11.34 -12.92
C ILE A 237 -15.97 -10.70 -12.05
N SER A 238 -16.35 -9.47 -12.37
CA SER A 238 -17.35 -8.71 -11.62
C SER A 238 -18.17 -7.80 -12.55
N VAL A 239 -19.20 -7.16 -12.00
CA VAL A 239 -20.02 -6.17 -12.73
C VAL A 239 -19.23 -4.91 -13.10
N VAL A 240 -18.05 -4.71 -12.54
CA VAL A 240 -17.18 -3.57 -12.81
C VAL A 240 -16.00 -3.92 -13.72
N GLY A 241 -15.75 -5.19 -14.04
CA GLY A 241 -14.67 -5.57 -14.93
C GLY A 241 -14.15 -6.99 -14.76
N ILE A 242 -13.06 -7.25 -15.41
CA ILE A 242 -12.32 -8.52 -15.38
C ILE A 242 -10.85 -8.23 -15.10
N GLY A 243 -10.23 -9.08 -14.31
CA GLY A 243 -8.79 -9.00 -14.02
C GLY A 243 -8.23 -10.32 -13.57
N GLY A 244 -6.92 -10.45 -13.61
CA GLY A 244 -6.26 -11.65 -13.13
C GLY A 244 -4.76 -11.49 -13.04
N GLY A 245 -4.13 -12.46 -12.41
CA GLY A 245 -2.70 -12.46 -12.18
C GLY A 245 -2.09 -13.85 -12.30
N LEU A 246 -0.80 -13.86 -12.57
CA LEU A 246 0.06 -15.03 -12.58
C LEU A 246 1.29 -14.73 -11.74
N GLN A 247 1.58 -15.55 -10.75
CA GLN A 247 2.79 -15.47 -9.95
C GLN A 247 3.50 -16.82 -10.02
N HIS A 248 4.73 -16.82 -10.49
CA HIS A 248 5.56 -18.02 -10.59
C HIS A 248 6.74 -17.93 -9.63
N LEU A 249 6.92 -18.98 -8.83
CA LEU A 249 8.10 -19.18 -7.99
C LEU A 249 8.96 -20.28 -8.62
N ALA A 250 10.24 -20.01 -8.86
CA ALA A 250 11.18 -20.98 -9.39
C ALA A 250 11.36 -22.15 -8.39
N LYS A 251 11.63 -23.35 -8.90
CA LYS A 251 11.80 -24.58 -8.09
C LYS A 251 12.89 -24.45 -7.01
N ASP A 252 13.96 -23.73 -7.29
CA ASP A 252 15.05 -23.46 -6.35
C ASP A 252 14.73 -22.38 -5.31
N LYS A 253 13.53 -21.76 -5.37
CA LYS A 253 13.06 -20.67 -4.50
C LYS A 253 14.01 -19.48 -4.41
N LYS A 254 14.77 -19.21 -5.49
CA LYS A 254 15.69 -18.08 -5.57
C LYS A 254 15.19 -16.96 -6.45
N SER A 255 14.25 -17.23 -7.35
CA SER A 255 13.65 -16.21 -8.21
C SER A 255 12.16 -16.39 -8.36
N SER A 256 11.49 -15.30 -8.69
CA SER A 256 10.07 -15.30 -9.04
C SER A 256 9.79 -14.23 -10.07
N TRP A 257 8.72 -14.42 -10.83
CA TRP A 257 8.15 -13.42 -11.69
C TRP A 257 6.61 -13.44 -11.58
N GLY A 258 6.00 -12.32 -11.83
CA GLY A 258 4.55 -12.21 -11.81
C GLY A 258 4.07 -11.12 -12.76
N PHE A 259 2.85 -11.29 -13.24
CA PHE A 259 2.13 -10.35 -14.09
C PHE A 259 0.69 -10.24 -13.61
N SER A 260 0.13 -9.05 -13.64
CA SER A 260 -1.29 -8.83 -13.46
C SER A 260 -1.84 -7.92 -14.56
N ALA A 261 -3.11 -8.10 -14.89
CA ALA A 261 -3.81 -7.22 -15.82
C ALA A 261 -5.27 -7.09 -15.41
N ASN A 262 -5.79 -5.86 -15.47
CA ASN A 262 -7.17 -5.54 -15.12
C ASN A 262 -7.80 -4.67 -16.20
N TYR A 263 -9.03 -4.95 -16.52
CA TYR A 263 -9.92 -4.14 -17.33
C TYR A 263 -11.15 -3.78 -16.53
N THR A 264 -11.24 -2.53 -16.12
CA THR A 264 -12.41 -1.98 -15.41
C THR A 264 -13.26 -1.18 -16.38
N ASN A 265 -14.56 -1.50 -16.46
CA ASN A 265 -15.53 -0.80 -17.26
C ASN A 265 -16.85 -0.69 -16.47
N LEU A 266 -17.22 0.50 -16.08
CA LEU A 266 -18.36 0.73 -15.21
C LEU A 266 -19.72 0.73 -15.93
N VAL A 267 -19.78 0.46 -17.24
CA VAL A 267 -21.02 0.49 -18.03
C VAL A 267 -22.07 -0.46 -17.43
N LEU A 268 -21.70 -1.71 -17.14
CA LEU A 268 -22.64 -2.67 -16.54
C LEU A 268 -23.11 -2.24 -15.15
N ALA A 269 -22.19 -1.78 -14.31
CA ALA A 269 -22.53 -1.31 -12.96
C ALA A 269 -23.48 -0.09 -13.01
N PHE A 270 -23.24 0.86 -13.90
CA PHE A 270 -24.06 2.07 -14.02
C PHE A 270 -25.44 1.81 -14.64
N ASN A 271 -25.58 0.75 -15.42
CA ASN A 271 -26.90 0.29 -15.91
C ASN A 271 -27.77 -0.31 -14.78
N VAL A 272 -27.13 -0.93 -13.78
CA VAL A 272 -27.82 -1.53 -12.63
C VAL A 272 -28.02 -0.50 -11.52
N ILE A 273 -27.02 0.33 -11.25
CA ILE A 273 -27.01 1.32 -10.18
C ILE A 273 -27.03 2.70 -10.81
N LYS A 274 -28.18 3.38 -10.74
CA LYS A 274 -28.31 4.75 -11.27
C LYS A 274 -27.32 5.70 -10.57
N GLN A 275 -26.52 6.37 -11.36
CA GLN A 275 -25.59 7.39 -10.88
C GLN A 275 -26.29 8.73 -10.73
N LYS A 276 -25.91 9.50 -9.71
CA LYS A 276 -26.36 10.90 -9.55
C LYS A 276 -25.66 11.84 -10.54
N GLN A 277 -24.45 11.46 -10.98
CA GLN A 277 -23.64 12.24 -11.88
C GLN A 277 -23.89 11.84 -13.34
N ASP A 278 -23.87 12.83 -14.23
CA ASP A 278 -24.07 12.64 -15.66
C ASP A 278 -22.72 12.25 -16.32
N TYR A 279 -22.45 10.95 -16.40
CA TYR A 279 -21.28 10.41 -17.12
C TYR A 279 -21.60 10.26 -18.60
N PHE A 280 -21.10 11.14 -19.46
CA PHE A 280 -21.20 10.99 -20.91
C PHE A 280 -20.03 10.16 -21.50
N LYS A 281 -18.94 10.00 -20.76
CA LYS A 281 -17.91 8.98 -20.97
C LYS A 281 -17.77 8.19 -19.67
N ILE A 282 -18.37 7.01 -19.65
CA ILE A 282 -18.31 6.13 -18.47
C ILE A 282 -16.86 5.74 -18.20
N PRO A 283 -16.41 5.72 -16.94
CA PRO A 283 -15.05 5.38 -16.59
C PRO A 283 -14.62 4.01 -17.13
N VAL A 284 -13.51 4.02 -17.86
CA VAL A 284 -12.80 2.81 -18.32
C VAL A 284 -11.36 2.92 -17.87
N ILE A 285 -10.87 1.86 -17.21
CA ILE A 285 -9.48 1.77 -16.74
C ILE A 285 -8.90 0.46 -17.23
N VAL A 286 -7.71 0.54 -17.82
CA VAL A 286 -6.85 -0.60 -18.14
C VAL A 286 -5.59 -0.44 -17.33
N ASP A 287 -5.26 -1.41 -16.53
CA ASP A 287 -4.02 -1.39 -15.75
C ASP A 287 -3.38 -2.78 -15.67
N GLY A 288 -2.12 -2.81 -15.32
CA GLY A 288 -1.39 -4.04 -15.10
C GLY A 288 -0.01 -3.78 -14.54
N ASP A 289 0.56 -4.83 -14.00
CA ASP A 289 1.92 -4.80 -13.47
C ASP A 289 2.73 -6.04 -13.85
N ALA A 290 4.05 -5.88 -13.76
CA ALA A 290 5.02 -6.96 -13.86
C ALA A 290 6.01 -6.84 -12.71
N ASN A 291 6.34 -7.97 -12.09
CA ASN A 291 7.30 -8.00 -11.00
C ASN A 291 8.29 -9.17 -11.18
N PHE A 292 9.56 -8.90 -10.88
CA PHE A 292 10.63 -9.89 -10.93
C PHE A 292 11.46 -9.76 -9.66
N ARG A 293 11.81 -10.89 -9.05
CA ARG A 293 12.54 -10.93 -7.79
C ARG A 293 13.62 -12.00 -7.84
N PHE A 294 14.83 -11.64 -7.39
CA PHE A 294 15.99 -12.50 -7.46
C PHE A 294 16.75 -12.44 -6.14
N LYS A 295 16.82 -13.57 -5.44
CA LYS A 295 17.79 -13.74 -4.33
C LYS A 295 19.17 -13.89 -4.93
N ILE A 296 20.13 -13.13 -4.42
CA ILE A 296 21.52 -13.17 -4.84
C ILE A 296 22.40 -13.71 -3.73
N LYS A 297 23.64 -14.09 -4.08
CA LYS A 297 24.62 -14.63 -3.12
C LYS A 297 24.82 -13.66 -1.94
N GLY A 298 25.06 -14.20 -0.73
CA GLY A 298 25.26 -13.40 0.47
C GLY A 298 23.96 -12.87 1.10
N GLY A 299 22.78 -13.43 0.75
CA GLY A 299 21.50 -13.07 1.36
C GLY A 299 20.87 -11.78 0.83
N GLY A 300 21.37 -11.27 -0.30
CA GLY A 300 20.80 -10.11 -0.97
C GLY A 300 19.57 -10.45 -1.82
N ILE A 301 18.85 -9.41 -2.21
CA ILE A 301 17.70 -9.48 -3.11
C ILE A 301 17.67 -8.29 -4.06
N ILE A 302 17.36 -8.56 -5.32
CA ILE A 302 17.04 -7.58 -6.35
C ILE A 302 15.57 -7.75 -6.69
N LYS A 303 14.83 -6.63 -6.75
CA LYS A 303 13.42 -6.58 -7.13
C LYS A 303 13.25 -5.58 -8.26
N LEU A 304 12.49 -5.96 -9.26
CA LEU A 304 12.03 -5.10 -10.34
C LEU A 304 10.51 -5.08 -10.31
N TYR A 305 9.94 -3.91 -10.42
CA TYR A 305 8.51 -3.70 -10.50
C TYR A 305 8.19 -2.70 -11.61
N SER A 306 7.21 -3.00 -12.42
CA SER A 306 6.73 -2.16 -13.51
C SER A 306 5.21 -2.12 -13.48
N TYR A 307 4.64 -0.94 -13.54
CA TYR A 307 3.20 -0.69 -13.53
C TYR A 307 2.82 0.22 -14.70
N PHE A 308 1.67 -0.05 -15.29
CA PHE A 308 1.04 0.75 -16.34
C PHE A 308 -0.44 0.92 -16.04
N SER A 309 -0.99 2.10 -16.32
CA SER A 309 -2.44 2.30 -16.38
C SER A 309 -2.85 3.33 -17.42
N LYS A 310 -4.05 3.13 -17.97
CA LYS A 310 -4.75 4.08 -18.84
C LYS A 310 -6.17 4.25 -18.33
N THR A 311 -6.57 5.51 -18.12
CA THR A 311 -7.91 5.89 -17.66
C THR A 311 -8.56 6.80 -18.69
N ASN A 312 -9.86 6.62 -18.91
CA ASN A 312 -10.68 7.50 -19.75
C ASN A 312 -12.01 7.72 -19.04
N VAL A 313 -12.40 8.99 -18.85
CA VAL A 313 -13.64 9.36 -18.16
C VAL A 313 -14.13 10.72 -18.63
N GLY A 314 -15.44 10.96 -18.57
CA GLY A 314 -16.02 12.28 -18.76
C GLY A 314 -17.37 12.39 -18.07
N ASN A 315 -17.54 13.45 -17.31
CA ASN A 315 -18.77 13.72 -16.59
C ASN A 315 -19.22 15.18 -16.75
N ARG A 316 -20.50 15.41 -16.53
CA ARG A 316 -21.08 16.76 -16.44
C ARG A 316 -21.48 17.05 -15.01
N THR A 317 -21.19 18.25 -14.57
CA THR A 317 -21.66 18.78 -13.29
C THR A 317 -22.37 20.12 -13.54
N ASN A 318 -23.32 20.48 -12.71
CA ASN A 318 -23.93 21.80 -12.79
C ASN A 318 -22.86 22.86 -12.55
N ASP A 319 -22.90 23.92 -13.37
CA ASP A 319 -22.03 25.06 -13.16
C ASP A 319 -22.47 25.83 -11.92
N ILE A 320 -21.51 26.18 -11.06
CA ILE A 320 -21.80 26.89 -9.80
C ILE A 320 -22.08 28.39 -9.99
N ASP A 321 -21.57 28.97 -11.07
CA ASP A 321 -21.67 30.41 -11.34
C ASP A 321 -22.84 30.74 -12.25
N SER A 322 -23.46 29.76 -12.92
CA SER A 322 -24.51 30.00 -13.91
C SER A 322 -25.61 28.95 -13.85
N ALA A 323 -26.79 29.36 -13.42
CA ALA A 323 -27.97 28.51 -13.40
C ALA A 323 -28.31 27.96 -14.81
N GLY A 324 -28.55 26.65 -14.90
CA GLY A 324 -28.90 26.00 -16.16
C GLY A 324 -27.70 25.67 -17.07
N MET A 325 -26.47 26.03 -16.68
CA MET A 325 -25.25 25.63 -17.37
C MET A 325 -24.60 24.42 -16.69
N LYS A 326 -23.77 23.71 -17.46
CA LYS A 326 -23.03 22.53 -17.03
C LYS A 326 -21.56 22.66 -17.42
N ASN A 327 -20.68 22.16 -16.59
CA ASN A 327 -19.28 21.89 -16.93
C ASN A 327 -19.15 20.45 -17.41
N ALA A 328 -18.76 20.25 -18.67
CA ALA A 328 -18.48 18.94 -19.24
C ALA A 328 -16.97 18.69 -19.21
N PHE A 329 -16.53 17.92 -18.22
CA PHE A 329 -15.14 17.58 -17.98
C PHE A 329 -14.79 16.26 -18.66
N THR A 330 -13.62 16.20 -19.31
CA THR A 330 -13.04 14.98 -19.87
C THR A 330 -11.62 14.79 -19.39
N LEU A 331 -11.23 13.54 -19.15
CA LEU A 331 -9.87 13.17 -18.80
C LEU A 331 -9.48 11.90 -19.53
N GLN A 332 -8.29 11.93 -20.15
CA GLN A 332 -7.53 10.74 -20.52
C GLN A 332 -6.21 10.79 -19.75
N ASN A 333 -5.91 9.71 -19.03
CA ASN A 333 -4.66 9.58 -18.29
C ASN A 333 -3.89 8.35 -18.77
N ILE A 334 -2.58 8.48 -18.89
CA ILE A 334 -1.64 7.38 -19.02
C ILE A 334 -0.58 7.54 -17.94
N ASN A 335 -0.41 6.51 -17.13
CA ASN A 335 0.58 6.50 -16.07
C ASN A 335 1.47 5.26 -16.16
N GLN A 336 2.76 5.45 -15.88
CA GLN A 336 3.74 4.37 -15.78
C GLN A 336 4.62 4.60 -14.54
N TYR A 337 4.97 3.51 -13.88
CA TYR A 337 5.91 3.50 -12.78
C TYR A 337 6.82 2.28 -12.86
N HIS A 338 8.11 2.50 -12.78
CA HIS A 338 9.14 1.46 -12.79
C HIS A 338 10.04 1.63 -11.57
N ASN A 339 10.36 0.53 -10.92
CA ASN A 339 11.23 0.52 -9.75
C ASN A 339 12.20 -0.66 -9.83
N ILE A 340 13.47 -0.38 -9.55
CA ILE A 340 14.50 -1.40 -9.31
C ILE A 340 15.06 -1.15 -7.93
N SER A 341 15.01 -2.14 -7.07
CA SER A 341 15.58 -2.07 -5.73
C SER A 341 16.55 -3.21 -5.48
N TRP A 342 17.63 -2.92 -4.79
CA TRP A 342 18.67 -3.86 -4.40
C TRP A 342 18.97 -3.70 -2.91
N LYS A 343 18.84 -4.83 -2.19
CA LYS A 343 19.21 -4.91 -0.76
C LYS A 343 20.26 -6.00 -0.61
N GLN A 344 21.39 -5.69 0.04
CA GLN A 344 22.48 -6.65 0.23
C GLN A 344 23.09 -6.50 1.61
N PRO A 345 23.10 -7.56 2.46
CA PRO A 345 23.97 -7.65 3.60
C PRO A 345 25.44 -7.72 3.14
N LEU A 346 26.29 -6.96 3.79
CA LEU A 346 27.72 -6.91 3.54
C LEU A 346 28.49 -7.43 4.77
N LYS A 347 29.81 -7.58 4.65
CA LYS A 347 30.67 -7.96 5.77
C LYS A 347 30.64 -6.90 6.90
N ASN A 348 31.03 -7.30 8.10
CA ASN A 348 31.17 -6.42 9.28
C ASN A 348 29.87 -5.68 9.67
N LYS A 349 28.72 -6.35 9.56
CA LYS A 349 27.38 -5.82 9.92
C LYS A 349 26.92 -4.63 9.06
N TRP A 350 27.54 -4.41 7.89
CA TRP A 350 27.07 -3.46 6.91
C TRP A 350 25.92 -4.02 6.08
N LYS A 351 25.08 -3.12 5.57
CA LYS A 351 24.03 -3.42 4.61
C LYS A 351 23.92 -2.25 3.63
N ILE A 352 23.74 -2.55 2.36
CA ILE A 352 23.41 -1.56 1.33
C ILE A 352 21.94 -1.73 0.91
N ASN A 353 21.25 -0.62 0.74
CA ASN A 353 19.97 -0.52 0.09
C ASN A 353 20.10 0.52 -1.03
N ALA A 354 19.88 0.12 -2.26
CA ALA A 354 19.91 1.01 -3.41
C ALA A 354 18.60 0.87 -4.19
N GLY A 355 18.13 1.94 -4.77
CA GLY A 355 16.92 1.97 -5.57
C GLY A 355 16.97 3.00 -6.67
N VAL A 356 16.32 2.68 -7.78
CA VAL A 356 16.05 3.58 -8.89
C VAL A 356 14.57 3.49 -9.21
N SER A 357 13.89 4.62 -9.35
CA SER A 357 12.52 4.65 -9.84
C SER A 357 12.38 5.66 -10.97
N TYR A 358 11.52 5.33 -11.91
CA TYR A 358 11.11 6.21 -13.00
C TYR A 358 9.60 6.17 -13.13
N SER A 359 8.97 7.33 -13.21
CA SER A 359 7.54 7.45 -13.47
C SER A 359 7.23 8.46 -14.55
N THR A 360 6.17 8.19 -15.30
CA THR A 360 5.58 9.15 -16.21
C THR A 360 4.09 9.26 -15.94
N ASN A 361 3.56 10.47 -16.07
CA ASN A 361 2.12 10.73 -16.00
C ASN A 361 1.74 11.70 -17.11
N LYS A 362 0.84 11.29 -17.97
CA LYS A 362 0.27 12.13 -19.01
C LYS A 362 -1.22 12.29 -18.76
N ASP A 363 -1.68 13.53 -18.60
CA ASP A 363 -3.08 13.90 -18.51
C ASP A 363 -3.46 14.76 -19.72
N ASP A 364 -4.50 14.34 -20.44
CA ASP A 364 -5.18 15.15 -21.45
C ASP A 364 -6.58 15.47 -20.90
N ILE A 365 -6.77 16.72 -20.49
CA ILE A 365 -7.97 17.25 -19.83
C ILE A 365 -8.67 18.20 -20.78
N GLY A 366 -10.00 18.10 -20.85
CA GLY A 366 -10.85 19.07 -21.51
C GLY A 366 -11.98 19.50 -20.60
N ASN A 367 -12.35 20.76 -20.66
CA ASN A 367 -13.57 21.26 -20.03
C ASN A 367 -14.34 22.15 -21.01
N GLU A 368 -15.64 21.96 -21.07
CA GLU A 368 -16.56 22.76 -21.87
C GLU A 368 -17.71 23.26 -21.01
N LEU A 369 -18.02 24.54 -21.14
CA LEU A 369 -19.27 25.09 -20.64
C LEU A 369 -20.39 24.70 -21.61
N GLN A 370 -21.42 24.02 -21.14
CA GLN A 370 -22.55 23.55 -21.93
C GLN A 370 -23.88 24.08 -21.38
N ASN A 371 -24.87 24.29 -22.25
CA ASN A 371 -26.24 24.61 -21.83
C ASN A 371 -27.00 23.33 -21.36
N ALA A 372 -28.26 23.51 -20.98
CA ALA A 372 -29.15 22.42 -20.54
C ALA A 372 -29.23 21.25 -21.56
N ASN A 373 -29.12 21.59 -22.86
CA ASN A 373 -29.18 20.62 -23.96
C ASN A 373 -27.81 20.00 -24.30
N ASN A 374 -26.80 20.19 -23.43
CA ASN A 374 -25.43 19.70 -23.60
C ASN A 374 -24.72 20.28 -24.86
N ILE A 375 -25.09 21.47 -25.29
CA ILE A 375 -24.45 22.15 -26.39
C ILE A 375 -23.42 23.14 -25.84
N LYS A 376 -22.18 23.10 -26.34
CA LYS A 376 -21.09 23.99 -25.98
C LYS A 376 -21.49 25.44 -26.12
N GLN A 377 -21.16 26.25 -25.12
CA GLN A 377 -21.40 27.69 -25.07
C GLN A 377 -20.07 28.42 -24.86
N ILE A 378 -19.82 29.44 -25.65
CA ILE A 378 -18.72 30.39 -25.47
C ILE A 378 -19.32 31.75 -25.13
N ILE A 379 -19.29 32.09 -23.84
CA ILE A 379 -19.85 33.35 -23.32
C ILE A 379 -18.67 34.23 -22.98
N THR A 380 -18.50 35.34 -23.72
CA THR A 380 -17.35 36.23 -23.55
C THR A 380 -17.64 37.42 -22.61
N THR A 381 -18.89 37.58 -22.20
CA THR A 381 -19.30 38.67 -21.27
C THR A 381 -20.18 38.07 -20.16
N PRO A 382 -19.71 38.05 -18.94
CA PRO A 382 -18.34 38.32 -18.50
C PRO A 382 -17.32 37.24 -18.98
N ALA A 383 -16.10 37.68 -19.23
CA ALA A 383 -15.04 36.87 -19.87
C ALA A 383 -14.70 35.54 -19.16
N PHE A 384 -14.86 35.47 -17.83
CA PHE A 384 -14.52 34.26 -17.06
C PHE A 384 -15.30 33.01 -17.51
N TYR A 385 -16.50 33.15 -18.07
CA TYR A 385 -17.25 32.03 -18.64
C TYR A 385 -16.56 31.41 -19.85
N ALA A 386 -15.94 32.22 -20.69
CA ALA A 386 -15.23 31.76 -21.87
C ALA A 386 -14.04 30.87 -21.45
N PHE A 387 -13.32 31.23 -20.37
CA PHE A 387 -12.18 30.49 -19.84
C PHE A 387 -12.56 29.14 -19.25
N LYS A 388 -13.84 28.85 -19.00
CA LYS A 388 -14.30 27.49 -18.65
C LYS A 388 -14.20 26.51 -19.82
N ASN A 389 -13.99 27.02 -21.04
CA ASN A 389 -13.72 26.18 -22.21
C ASN A 389 -12.23 26.14 -22.47
N PHE A 390 -11.61 25.01 -22.11
CA PHE A 390 -10.17 24.82 -22.27
C PHE A 390 -9.80 23.39 -22.53
N SER A 391 -8.60 23.18 -23.02
CA SER A 391 -7.90 21.89 -22.94
C SER A 391 -6.53 22.07 -22.30
N LEU A 392 -6.13 21.10 -21.50
CA LEU A 392 -4.84 21.04 -20.83
C LEU A 392 -4.21 19.67 -21.10
N SER A 393 -3.00 19.67 -21.64
CA SER A 393 -2.18 18.46 -21.72
C SER A 393 -0.97 18.62 -20.82
N THR A 394 -0.80 17.71 -19.88
CA THR A 394 0.37 17.66 -19.02
C THR A 394 1.16 16.39 -19.29
N ASN A 395 2.50 16.47 -19.19
CA ASN A 395 3.40 15.33 -19.29
C ASN A 395 4.50 15.50 -18.24
N ALA A 396 4.35 14.77 -17.13
CA ALA A 396 5.27 14.79 -16.01
C ALA A 396 6.14 13.52 -16.01
N ASN A 397 7.45 13.69 -15.90
CA ASN A 397 8.43 12.63 -15.76
C ASN A 397 9.21 12.83 -14.46
N PHE A 398 9.47 11.75 -13.75
CA PHE A 398 10.24 11.77 -12.51
C PHE A 398 11.18 10.58 -12.45
N LEU A 399 12.47 10.88 -12.25
CA LEU A 399 13.52 9.88 -12.03
C LEU A 399 14.11 10.10 -10.64
N GLN A 400 14.29 9.03 -9.88
CA GLN A 400 15.00 9.08 -8.60
C GLN A 400 16.00 7.94 -8.48
N ASN A 401 17.19 8.27 -7.98
CA ASN A 401 18.22 7.33 -7.57
C ASN A 401 18.49 7.54 -6.08
N ARG A 402 18.61 6.45 -5.32
CA ARG A 402 18.87 6.51 -3.88
C ARG A 402 19.78 5.36 -3.45
N ILE A 403 20.77 5.68 -2.62
CA ILE A 403 21.68 4.71 -2.02
C ILE A 403 21.76 4.98 -0.53
N VAL A 404 21.56 3.93 0.28
CA VAL A 404 21.65 3.98 1.74
C VAL A 404 22.59 2.88 2.21
N LEU A 405 23.59 3.24 3.00
CA LEU A 405 24.46 2.35 3.73
C LEU A 405 24.04 2.34 5.20
N GLU A 406 23.83 1.16 5.74
CA GLU A 406 23.49 0.93 7.15
C GLU A 406 24.59 0.11 7.81
N LYS A 407 25.02 0.50 8.99
CA LYS A 407 25.90 -0.28 9.85
C LYS A 407 25.22 -0.54 11.17
N LYS A 408 25.00 -1.81 11.49
CA LYS A 408 24.59 -2.22 12.83
C LYS A 408 25.76 -2.11 13.78
N LEU A 409 25.54 -1.42 14.88
CA LEU A 409 26.49 -1.25 15.99
C LEU A 409 26.25 -2.34 17.04
N ASN A 410 26.56 -2.07 18.29
CA ASN A 410 26.26 -2.96 19.40
C ASN A 410 24.79 -2.86 19.82
N GLY A 411 24.23 -3.98 20.23
CA GLY A 411 22.81 -4.05 20.58
C GLY A 411 21.90 -3.78 19.36
N LEU A 412 20.93 -2.91 19.52
CA LEU A 412 19.99 -2.49 18.48
C LEU A 412 20.39 -1.18 17.79
N SER A 413 21.49 -0.54 18.22
CA SER A 413 21.95 0.71 17.63
C SER A 413 22.44 0.53 16.20
N ALA A 414 22.17 1.53 15.36
CA ALA A 414 22.58 1.53 13.97
C ALA A 414 22.89 2.94 13.49
N VAL A 415 23.76 3.04 12.51
CA VAL A 415 24.05 4.26 11.77
C VAL A 415 23.68 4.06 10.31
N ARG A 416 23.03 5.05 9.72
CA ARG A 416 22.64 5.07 8.31
C ARG A 416 23.10 6.37 7.68
N PHE A 417 23.58 6.30 6.46
CA PHE A 417 23.88 7.47 5.65
C PHE A 417 23.67 7.13 4.18
N GLY A 418 23.45 8.15 3.39
CA GLY A 418 23.19 7.93 1.99
C GLY A 418 23.02 9.19 1.19
N THR A 419 22.76 9.00 -0.08
CA THR A 419 22.54 10.04 -1.06
C THR A 419 21.29 9.77 -1.86
N GLU A 420 20.71 10.83 -2.37
CA GLU A 420 19.54 10.81 -3.24
C GLU A 420 19.72 11.84 -4.34
N LEU A 421 19.40 11.44 -5.57
CA LEU A 421 19.32 12.31 -6.74
C LEU A 421 17.93 12.13 -7.34
N SER A 422 17.19 13.21 -7.51
CA SER A 422 15.93 13.18 -8.25
C SER A 422 15.93 14.24 -9.34
N HIS A 423 15.24 13.91 -10.45
CA HIS A 423 15.02 14.80 -11.56
C HIS A 423 13.56 14.74 -11.99
N SER A 424 12.87 15.87 -12.00
CA SER A 424 11.53 16.03 -12.55
C SER A 424 11.54 16.94 -13.76
N ASN A 425 10.67 16.63 -14.71
CA ASN A 425 10.41 17.46 -15.88
C ASN A 425 8.92 17.38 -16.19
N GLU A 426 8.23 18.49 -16.01
CA GLU A 426 6.81 18.62 -16.28
C GLU A 426 6.57 19.64 -17.37
N LYS A 427 5.86 19.24 -18.41
CA LYS A 427 5.42 20.10 -19.52
C LYS A 427 3.91 20.20 -19.45
N SER A 428 3.42 21.43 -19.44
CA SER A 428 2.00 21.75 -19.49
C SER A 428 1.71 22.57 -20.73
N ALA A 429 0.69 22.19 -21.49
CA ALA A 429 0.21 22.91 -22.65
C ALA A 429 -1.29 23.18 -22.47
N TYR A 430 -1.64 24.44 -22.41
CA TYR A 430 -2.99 24.94 -22.18
C TYR A 430 -3.51 25.61 -23.44
N THR A 431 -4.71 25.24 -23.88
CA THR A 431 -5.39 25.88 -25.03
C THR A 431 -6.72 26.45 -24.57
N LEU A 432 -6.91 27.73 -24.79
CA LEU A 432 -8.12 28.45 -24.45
C LEU A 432 -9.23 28.27 -25.49
N TYR A 433 -10.41 28.82 -25.18
CA TYR A 433 -11.63 28.80 -26.00
C TYR A 433 -11.44 29.39 -27.40
N ASP A 434 -10.54 30.36 -27.56
CA ASP A 434 -10.23 31.08 -28.82
C ASP A 434 -9.06 30.45 -29.60
N GLY A 435 -8.53 29.35 -29.12
CA GLY A 435 -7.37 28.66 -29.71
C GLY A 435 -6.02 29.19 -29.26
N THR A 436 -5.98 30.22 -28.41
CA THR A 436 -4.73 30.73 -27.80
C THR A 436 -4.05 29.61 -26.98
N LYS A 437 -2.74 29.44 -27.18
CA LYS A 437 -1.97 28.40 -26.54
C LYS A 437 -0.90 28.96 -25.62
N PHE A 438 -0.81 28.38 -24.43
CA PHE A 438 0.26 28.62 -23.48
C PHE A 438 0.96 27.29 -23.18
N SER A 439 2.28 27.33 -23.07
CA SER A 439 3.02 26.16 -22.66
C SER A 439 4.10 26.54 -21.66
N GLU A 440 4.25 25.72 -20.66
CA GLU A 440 5.27 25.87 -19.62
C GLU A 440 6.03 24.56 -19.45
N THR A 441 7.27 24.66 -19.06
CA THR A 441 8.09 23.51 -18.70
C THR A 441 8.82 23.82 -17.39
N VAL A 442 8.50 23.04 -16.36
CA VAL A 442 9.19 23.11 -15.08
C VAL A 442 10.14 21.92 -14.96
N LYS A 443 11.42 22.22 -14.67
CA LYS A 443 12.43 21.20 -14.44
C LYS A 443 13.05 21.40 -13.06
N GLU A 444 13.13 20.32 -12.29
CA GLU A 444 13.81 20.33 -10.99
C GLU A 444 14.83 19.21 -10.94
N THR A 445 16.00 19.50 -10.43
CA THR A 445 17.01 18.51 -10.06
C THR A 445 17.37 18.71 -8.60
N MET A 446 17.10 17.70 -7.79
CA MET A 446 17.43 17.71 -6.38
C MET A 446 18.54 16.72 -6.07
N ILE A 447 19.51 17.18 -5.29
CA ILE A 447 20.57 16.35 -4.72
C ILE A 447 20.42 16.42 -3.20
N ALA A 448 20.44 15.28 -2.54
CA ALA A 448 20.39 15.21 -1.09
C ALA A 448 21.46 14.26 -0.55
N GLY A 449 22.04 14.66 0.59
CA GLY A 449 22.86 13.83 1.45
C GLY A 449 22.25 13.74 2.83
N PHE A 450 22.27 12.56 3.45
CA PHE A 450 21.66 12.37 4.77
C PHE A 450 22.44 11.39 5.63
N GLY A 451 22.37 11.61 6.94
CA GLY A 451 22.90 10.69 7.94
C GLY A 451 21.98 10.63 9.17
N GLU A 452 21.86 9.44 9.76
CA GLU A 452 20.99 9.20 10.91
C GLU A 452 21.58 8.10 11.79
N SER A 453 21.46 8.23 13.10
CA SER A 453 21.86 7.20 14.06
C SER A 453 20.71 6.87 14.99
N ASP A 454 20.42 5.57 15.14
CA ASP A 454 19.59 5.03 16.22
C ASP A 454 20.54 4.66 17.37
N ILE A 455 20.31 5.23 18.55
CA ILE A 455 21.15 5.10 19.74
C ILE A 455 20.30 4.53 20.87
N TYR A 456 20.50 3.28 21.21
CA TYR A 456 19.88 2.65 22.38
C TYR A 456 20.75 2.90 23.60
N ILE A 457 20.35 3.92 24.40
CA ILE A 457 21.11 4.39 25.58
C ILE A 457 20.97 3.38 26.71
N THR A 458 19.74 2.88 26.92
CA THR A 458 19.42 1.79 27.84
C THR A 458 18.37 0.88 27.19
N ASN A 459 17.99 -0.21 27.87
CA ASN A 459 16.87 -1.06 27.40
C ASN A 459 15.53 -0.32 27.36
N SER A 460 15.40 0.80 28.05
CA SER A 460 14.16 1.58 28.18
C SER A 460 14.26 2.97 27.54
N LEU A 461 15.44 3.42 27.12
CA LEU A 461 15.66 4.73 26.53
C LEU A 461 16.41 4.63 25.22
N ALA A 462 15.81 5.16 24.15
CA ALA A 462 16.42 5.22 22.85
C ALA A 462 16.28 6.62 22.24
N ALA A 463 17.31 7.04 21.51
CA ALA A 463 17.35 8.30 20.79
C ALA A 463 17.62 8.07 19.32
N LYS A 464 17.08 8.91 18.48
CA LYS A 464 17.41 8.99 17.05
C LYS A 464 17.83 10.42 16.75
N VAL A 465 18.95 10.57 16.06
CA VAL A 465 19.47 11.88 15.63
C VAL A 465 19.88 11.76 14.17
N GLY A 466 19.49 12.73 13.37
CA GLY A 466 19.83 12.73 11.96
C GLY A 466 19.82 14.13 11.35
N VAL A 467 20.43 14.24 10.21
CA VAL A 467 20.43 15.46 9.39
C VAL A 467 20.28 15.09 7.93
N ARG A 468 19.53 15.88 7.21
CA ARG A 468 19.42 15.84 5.75
C ARG A 468 19.75 17.21 5.17
N ALA A 469 20.64 17.24 4.20
CA ALA A 469 20.96 18.43 3.40
C ALA A 469 20.47 18.22 1.98
N GLU A 470 19.79 19.20 1.41
CA GLU A 470 19.21 19.14 0.07
C GLU A 470 19.54 20.40 -0.72
N HIS A 471 19.87 20.23 -2.00
CA HIS A 471 20.02 21.32 -2.96
C HIS A 471 18.95 21.19 -4.05
N SER A 472 18.22 22.28 -4.27
CA SER A 472 17.28 22.43 -5.38
C SER A 472 17.93 23.25 -6.49
N ALA A 473 18.02 22.70 -7.69
CA ALA A 473 18.53 23.43 -8.84
C ALA A 473 17.54 24.49 -9.32
N LEU A 474 16.21 24.24 -9.21
CA LEU A 474 15.18 25.20 -9.57
C LEU A 474 15.23 26.47 -8.70
N LEU A 475 15.39 26.28 -7.38
CA LEU A 475 15.44 27.38 -6.42
C LEU A 475 16.86 27.91 -6.21
N ASN A 476 17.88 27.19 -6.70
CA ASN A 476 19.30 27.42 -6.45
C ASN A 476 19.62 27.63 -4.95
N LYS A 477 19.07 26.73 -4.11
CA LYS A 477 19.13 26.87 -2.66
C LYS A 477 19.47 25.56 -1.96
N TRP A 478 20.32 25.66 -0.93
CA TRP A 478 20.57 24.60 0.02
C TRP A 478 19.66 24.71 1.24
N ASN A 479 19.13 23.59 1.69
CA ASN A 479 18.38 23.46 2.93
C ASN A 479 19.03 22.38 3.81
N ALA A 480 19.04 22.62 5.13
CA ALA A 480 19.52 21.64 6.11
C ALA A 480 18.37 21.32 7.09
N ALA A 481 18.06 20.05 7.22
CA ALA A 481 16.92 19.52 7.98
C ALA A 481 17.40 18.62 9.12
N PRO A 482 17.83 19.17 10.28
CA PRO A 482 18.14 18.40 11.47
C PRO A 482 16.85 17.79 12.05
N ARG A 483 16.98 16.57 12.59
CA ARG A 483 15.89 15.81 13.20
C ARG A 483 16.39 15.06 14.42
N ALA A 484 15.58 15.06 15.47
CA ALA A 484 15.88 14.32 16.68
C ALA A 484 14.58 13.72 17.26
N SER A 485 14.68 12.54 17.81
CA SER A 485 13.59 11.95 18.58
C SER A 485 14.11 11.15 19.75
N LEU A 486 13.29 11.07 20.80
CA LEU A 486 13.55 10.35 22.03
C LEU A 486 12.35 9.48 22.35
N ALA A 487 12.58 8.24 22.74
CA ALA A 487 11.53 7.34 23.18
C ALA A 487 11.93 6.70 24.50
N TYR A 488 11.02 6.76 25.48
CA TYR A 488 11.20 6.20 26.81
C TYR A 488 10.08 5.21 27.13
N GLN A 489 10.43 4.00 27.47
CA GLN A 489 9.49 2.97 27.92
C GLN A 489 9.23 3.11 29.42
N ILE A 490 8.03 3.59 29.76
CA ILE A 490 7.60 3.84 31.15
C ILE A 490 7.23 2.53 31.81
N SER A 491 6.54 1.64 31.10
CA SER A 491 6.10 0.33 31.57
C SER A 491 6.03 -0.69 30.44
N LYS A 492 5.65 -1.94 30.75
CA LYS A 492 5.46 -3.00 29.73
C LYS A 492 4.49 -2.59 28.60
N TYR A 493 3.52 -1.73 28.90
CA TYR A 493 2.43 -1.35 27.98
C TYR A 493 2.39 0.15 27.66
N SER A 494 3.28 0.96 28.25
CA SER A 494 3.26 2.41 28.08
C SER A 494 4.63 2.94 27.68
N SER A 495 4.65 3.80 26.69
CA SER A 495 5.85 4.51 26.26
C SER A 495 5.53 5.98 25.98
N ALA A 496 6.47 6.86 26.26
CA ALA A 496 6.42 8.26 25.87
C ALA A 496 7.45 8.53 24.79
N GLY A 497 7.13 9.40 23.85
CA GLY A 497 8.04 9.79 22.80
C GLY A 497 7.95 11.28 22.52
N PHE A 498 9.10 11.84 22.14
CA PHE A 498 9.25 13.22 21.72
C PHE A 498 10.01 13.25 20.38
N ALA A 499 9.57 14.08 19.43
CA ALA A 499 10.29 14.30 18.20
C ALA A 499 10.28 15.77 17.83
N TYR A 500 11.42 16.23 17.33
CA TYR A 500 11.61 17.56 16.80
C TYR A 500 12.39 17.49 15.49
N GLY A 501 12.03 18.30 14.51
CA GLY A 501 12.75 18.33 13.24
C GLY A 501 12.33 19.49 12.36
N ILE A 502 13.22 19.80 11.42
CA ILE A 502 12.96 20.76 10.35
C ILE A 502 12.70 19.96 9.07
N PHE A 503 11.66 20.33 8.36
CA PHE A 503 11.23 19.68 7.13
C PHE A 503 11.03 20.72 6.04
N TYR A 504 11.43 20.37 4.82
CA TYR A 504 11.28 21.21 3.65
C TYR A 504 10.53 20.46 2.56
N GLN A 505 9.79 21.22 1.77
CA GLN A 505 9.19 20.77 0.54
C GLN A 505 9.32 21.90 -0.48
N ASN A 506 9.74 21.57 -1.70
CA ASN A 506 9.72 22.51 -2.81
C ASN A 506 8.30 22.61 -3.38
N PRO A 507 7.96 23.76 -3.98
CA PRO A 507 6.66 23.96 -4.61
C PRO A 507 6.38 22.96 -5.73
#